data_a161f85889dbbaf3a3281b0c1127e138
#
_entry.id   a161f85889dbbaf3a3281b0c1127e138
#
_cell.length_a   1.000
_cell.length_b   1.000
_cell.length_c   1.000
_cell.angle_alpha   90.00
_cell.angle_beta   90.00
_cell.angle_gamma   90.00
#
_symmetry.space_group_name_H-M   'P 1'
#
loop_
_entity.id
_entity.type
_entity.pdbx_description
1 polymer ?
#
loop_
_entity_poly.entity_id
_entity_poly.type
_entity_poly.pdbx_seq_one_letter_code
_entity_poly.pdbx_strand_id
1 'polypeptide(L)'
;MNEYQKKYQDQSIMQMSQGELLLLTYDEAIKCLKKAEIALEDKKYDKFEELTQKCNMIIRYLRQTLDMEQKISRDLLRLYDFITFDLGLIQAGRERRKEELPKLVDILTDLREGFYGASKKVVDTHLPKEVKVVG
;
A
#
# COMPACT_ATOMS: atom_id res chain seq x y z
N MET A 1 -18.46 -9.75 -8.84
CA MET A 1 -17.57 -10.92 -8.95
C MET A 1 -18.31 -12.13 -8.41
N ASN A 2 -18.36 -13.22 -9.14
CA ASN A 2 -19.03 -14.41 -8.68
C ASN A 2 -18.15 -15.24 -7.74
N GLU A 3 -18.73 -16.25 -7.10
CA GLU A 3 -18.01 -17.06 -6.12
C GLU A 3 -16.81 -17.82 -6.69
N TYR A 4 -16.89 -18.24 -7.96
CA TYR A 4 -15.79 -18.93 -8.62
C TYR A 4 -14.59 -17.99 -8.84
N GLN A 5 -14.85 -16.78 -9.28
CA GLN A 5 -13.79 -15.79 -9.48
C GLN A 5 -13.12 -15.44 -8.17
N LYS A 6 -13.91 -15.29 -7.10
CA LYS A 6 -13.39 -14.99 -5.77
C LYS A 6 -12.52 -16.12 -5.25
N LYS A 7 -12.98 -17.37 -5.36
CA LYS A 7 -12.20 -18.54 -4.94
C LYS A 7 -10.91 -18.66 -5.72
N TYR A 8 -10.96 -18.42 -7.02
CA TYR A 8 -9.78 -18.49 -7.86
C TYR A 8 -8.76 -17.42 -7.46
N GLN A 9 -9.22 -16.20 -7.20
CA GLN A 9 -8.35 -15.13 -6.73
C GLN A 9 -7.74 -15.45 -5.37
N ASP A 10 -8.55 -15.96 -4.43
CA ASP A 10 -8.08 -16.32 -3.10
C ASP A 10 -6.99 -17.40 -3.18
N GLN A 11 -7.19 -18.42 -4.00
CA GLN A 11 -6.22 -19.49 -4.20
C GLN A 11 -4.94 -18.94 -4.83
N SER A 12 -5.07 -18.04 -5.81
CA SER A 12 -3.93 -17.41 -6.45
C SER A 12 -3.10 -16.62 -5.46
N ILE A 13 -3.76 -15.83 -4.58
CA ILE A 13 -3.08 -15.05 -3.55
C ILE A 13 -2.37 -15.97 -2.57
N MET A 14 -2.99 -17.08 -2.17
CA MET A 14 -2.39 -18.03 -1.23
C MET A 14 -1.14 -18.70 -1.79
N GLN A 15 -1.03 -18.79 -3.12
CA GLN A 15 0.13 -19.40 -3.77
C GLN A 15 1.25 -18.40 -4.06
N MET A 16 1.01 -17.10 -3.80
CA MET A 16 2.02 -16.08 -4.03
C MET A 16 3.16 -16.18 -3.03
N SER A 17 4.38 -15.87 -3.49
CA SER A 17 5.51 -15.68 -2.62
C SER A 17 5.33 -14.41 -1.79
N GLN A 18 6.11 -14.27 -0.71
CA GLN A 18 6.09 -13.06 0.11
C GLN A 18 6.44 -11.82 -0.70
N GLY A 19 7.40 -11.94 -1.61
CA GLY A 19 7.76 -10.82 -2.48
C GLY A 19 6.62 -10.42 -3.42
N GLU A 20 5.92 -11.40 -3.99
CA GLU A 20 4.77 -11.13 -4.85
C GLU A 20 3.63 -10.47 -4.07
N LEU A 21 3.38 -10.94 -2.84
CA LEU A 21 2.37 -10.33 -1.97
C LEU A 21 2.72 -8.89 -1.63
N LEU A 22 3.99 -8.61 -1.39
CA LEU A 22 4.46 -7.26 -1.11
C LEU A 22 4.19 -6.34 -2.30
N LEU A 23 4.53 -6.80 -3.51
CA LEU A 23 4.29 -6.02 -4.73
C LEU A 23 2.79 -5.78 -4.94
N LEU A 24 1.96 -6.80 -4.72
CA LEU A 24 0.51 -6.66 -4.82
C LEU A 24 -0.02 -5.63 -3.81
N THR A 25 0.53 -5.63 -2.60
CA THR A 25 0.14 -4.68 -1.57
C THR A 25 0.45 -3.24 -1.99
N TYR A 26 1.63 -3.01 -2.56
CA TYR A 26 1.97 -1.71 -3.13
C TYR A 26 1.03 -1.33 -4.27
N ASP A 27 0.73 -2.27 -5.16
CA ASP A 27 -0.17 -2.02 -6.29
C ASP A 27 -1.56 -1.59 -5.82
N GLU A 28 -2.07 -2.21 -4.75
CA GLU A 28 -3.37 -1.84 -4.19
C GLU A 28 -3.35 -0.43 -3.59
N ALA A 29 -2.28 -0.05 -2.89
CA ALA A 29 -2.15 1.29 -2.36
C ALA A 29 -2.11 2.34 -3.48
N ILE A 30 -1.32 2.08 -4.52
CA ILE A 30 -1.22 2.97 -5.69
C ILE A 30 -2.58 3.12 -6.36
N LYS A 31 -3.28 2.01 -6.55
CA LYS A 31 -4.61 2.00 -7.16
C LYS A 31 -5.60 2.84 -6.36
N CYS A 32 -5.59 2.71 -5.03
CA CYS A 32 -6.47 3.51 -4.17
C CYS A 32 -6.19 5.00 -4.32
N LEU A 33 -4.93 5.41 -4.38
CA LEU A 33 -4.57 6.82 -4.54
C LEU A 33 -4.99 7.37 -5.90
N LYS A 34 -4.80 6.59 -6.97
CA LYS A 34 -5.22 7.01 -8.31
C LYS A 34 -6.73 7.18 -8.39
N LYS A 35 -7.48 6.25 -7.79
CA LYS A 35 -8.93 6.35 -7.73
C LYS A 35 -9.38 7.51 -6.85
N ALA A 36 -8.63 7.81 -5.78
CA ALA A 36 -8.92 8.93 -4.91
C ALA A 36 -8.77 10.26 -5.67
N GLU A 37 -7.77 10.38 -6.55
CA GLU A 37 -7.62 11.57 -7.40
C GLU A 37 -8.86 11.79 -8.26
N ILE A 38 -9.35 10.73 -8.88
CA ILE A 38 -10.54 10.79 -9.74
C ILE A 38 -11.77 11.17 -8.92
N ALA A 39 -11.93 10.55 -7.74
CA ALA A 39 -13.07 10.86 -6.87
C ALA A 39 -13.05 12.32 -6.43
N LEU A 40 -11.87 12.86 -6.15
CA LEU A 40 -11.71 14.26 -5.75
C LEU A 40 -12.08 15.21 -6.90
N GLU A 41 -11.64 14.91 -8.14
CA GLU A 41 -12.01 15.67 -9.32
C GLU A 41 -13.52 15.67 -9.53
N ASP A 42 -14.16 14.54 -9.29
CA ASP A 42 -15.60 14.37 -9.45
C ASP A 42 -16.38 14.88 -8.24
N LYS A 43 -15.68 15.43 -7.25
CA LYS A 43 -16.27 15.94 -6.00
C LYS A 43 -17.08 14.88 -5.24
N LYS A 44 -16.66 13.62 -5.36
CA LYS A 44 -17.23 12.49 -4.61
C LYS A 44 -16.44 12.30 -3.34
N TYR A 45 -16.70 13.13 -2.35
CA TYR A 45 -15.90 13.22 -1.15
C TYR A 45 -15.97 11.97 -0.28
N ASP A 46 -17.13 11.33 -0.19
CA ASP A 46 -17.25 10.09 0.57
C ASP A 46 -16.36 8.99 -0.02
N LYS A 47 -16.35 8.89 -1.34
CA LYS A 47 -15.51 7.91 -2.04
C LYS A 47 -14.03 8.26 -1.89
N PHE A 48 -13.70 9.52 -2.01
CA PHE A 48 -12.34 10.01 -1.80
C PHE A 48 -11.84 9.65 -0.41
N GLU A 49 -12.64 9.89 0.61
CA GLU A 49 -12.28 9.58 1.99
C GLU A 49 -12.11 8.07 2.20
N GLU A 50 -13.04 7.27 1.69
CA GLU A 50 -12.95 5.81 1.75
C GLU A 50 -11.65 5.30 1.14
N LEU A 51 -11.30 5.80 -0.04
CA LEU A 51 -10.11 5.36 -0.76
C LEU A 51 -8.81 5.78 -0.06
N THR A 52 -8.76 6.99 0.46
CA THR A 52 -7.58 7.46 1.20
C THR A 52 -7.42 6.71 2.52
N GLN A 53 -8.52 6.39 3.20
CA GLN A 53 -8.49 5.57 4.41
C GLN A 53 -8.00 4.17 4.10
N LYS A 54 -8.45 3.58 3.01
CA LYS A 54 -7.99 2.25 2.60
C LYS A 54 -6.49 2.26 2.33
N CYS A 55 -6.00 3.27 1.63
CA CYS A 55 -4.56 3.41 1.42
C CYS A 55 -3.82 3.51 2.75
N ASN A 56 -4.34 4.33 3.67
CA ASN A 56 -3.74 4.49 4.99
C ASN A 56 -3.64 3.15 5.74
N MET A 57 -4.67 2.33 5.67
CA MET A 57 -4.67 1.01 6.29
C MET A 57 -3.61 0.10 5.66
N ILE A 58 -3.46 0.15 4.35
CA ILE A 58 -2.44 -0.63 3.64
C ILE A 58 -1.04 -0.22 4.11
N ILE A 59 -0.78 1.09 4.19
CA ILE A 59 0.53 1.58 4.63
C ILE A 59 0.80 1.19 6.08
N ARG A 60 -0.20 1.25 6.94
CA ARG A 60 -0.06 0.80 8.33
C ARG A 60 0.25 -0.68 8.41
N TYR A 61 -0.37 -1.48 7.56
CA TYR A 61 -0.05 -2.91 7.48
C TYR A 61 1.41 -3.11 7.08
N LEU A 62 1.87 -2.41 6.05
CA LEU A 62 3.27 -2.48 5.62
C LEU A 62 4.22 -2.11 6.77
N ARG A 63 3.86 -1.05 7.50
CA ARG A 63 4.63 -0.60 8.66
C ARG A 63 4.73 -1.67 9.73
N GLN A 64 3.61 -2.31 10.05
CA GLN A 64 3.53 -3.33 11.11
C GLN A 64 4.31 -4.59 10.77
N THR A 65 4.49 -4.88 9.49
CA THR A 65 5.19 -6.10 9.07
C THR A 65 6.69 -5.90 8.86
N LEU A 66 7.21 -4.68 9.07
CA LEU A 66 8.64 -4.42 8.94
C LEU A 66 9.45 -5.23 9.93
N ASP A 67 10.51 -5.87 9.42
CA ASP A 67 11.52 -6.50 10.27
C ASP A 67 12.58 -5.47 10.59
N MET A 68 12.56 -4.97 11.82
CA MET A 68 13.44 -3.88 12.25
C MET A 68 14.90 -4.30 12.37
N GLU A 69 15.21 -5.58 12.23
CA GLU A 69 16.60 -6.05 12.17
C GLU A 69 17.23 -5.77 10.81
N GLN A 70 16.42 -5.56 9.79
CA GLN A 70 16.92 -5.21 8.46
C GLN A 70 17.30 -3.73 8.40
N LYS A 71 18.46 -3.44 7.81
CA LYS A 71 18.98 -2.06 7.75
C LYS A 71 18.05 -1.09 7.07
N ILE A 72 17.41 -1.51 5.98
CA ILE A 72 16.51 -0.66 5.21
C ILE A 72 15.20 -0.37 5.93
N SER A 73 14.85 -1.18 6.94
CA SER A 73 13.54 -1.05 7.59
C SER A 73 13.34 0.29 8.31
N ARG A 74 14.40 0.88 8.83
CA ARG A 74 14.29 2.20 9.47
C ARG A 74 13.92 3.29 8.47
N ASP A 75 14.51 3.24 7.29
CA ASP A 75 14.20 4.20 6.23
C ASP A 75 12.78 3.99 5.71
N LEU A 76 12.37 2.73 5.55
CA LEU A 76 11.00 2.40 5.16
C LEU A 76 10.00 2.87 6.21
N LEU A 77 10.32 2.67 7.50
CA LEU A 77 9.46 3.13 8.59
C LEU A 77 9.21 4.64 8.50
N ARG A 78 10.26 5.41 8.33
CA ARG A 78 10.16 6.87 8.20
C ARG A 78 9.30 7.25 7.00
N LEU A 79 9.48 6.54 5.89
CA LEU A 79 8.75 6.82 4.68
C LEU A 79 7.27 6.47 4.83
N TYR A 80 6.96 5.33 5.47
CA TYR A 80 5.57 4.97 5.75
C TYR A 80 4.92 5.97 6.70
N ASP A 81 5.63 6.42 7.72
CA ASP A 81 5.12 7.44 8.64
C ASP A 81 4.87 8.76 7.92
N PHE A 82 5.74 9.14 7.00
CA PHE A 82 5.53 10.32 6.16
C PHE A 82 4.27 10.18 5.31
N ILE A 83 4.09 9.03 4.66
CA ILE A 83 2.93 8.79 3.81
C ILE A 83 1.63 8.87 4.61
N THR A 84 1.57 8.23 5.79
CA THR A 84 0.36 8.25 6.60
C THR A 84 0.06 9.66 7.14
N PHE A 85 1.09 10.39 7.51
CA PHE A 85 0.94 11.78 7.93
C PHE A 85 0.37 12.64 6.80
N ASP A 86 0.96 12.53 5.61
CA ASP A 86 0.55 13.32 4.45
C ASP A 86 -0.87 12.96 3.99
N LEU A 87 -1.24 11.67 4.07
CA LEU A 87 -2.61 11.25 3.77
C LEU A 87 -3.62 11.93 4.68
N GLY A 88 -3.29 12.09 5.97
CA GLY A 88 -4.16 12.83 6.89
C GLY A 88 -4.35 14.28 6.47
N LEU A 89 -3.28 14.94 6.02
CA LEU A 89 -3.37 16.30 5.52
C LEU A 89 -4.17 16.38 4.23
N ILE A 90 -4.01 15.40 3.34
CA ILE A 90 -4.75 15.34 2.08
C ILE A 90 -6.24 15.16 2.33
N GLN A 91 -6.61 14.27 3.28
CA GLN A 91 -8.00 14.07 3.64
C GLN A 91 -8.65 15.35 4.16
N ALA A 92 -7.94 16.08 5.00
CA ALA A 92 -8.44 17.33 5.57
C ALA A 92 -8.49 18.46 4.54
N GLY A 93 -7.49 18.52 3.65
CA GLY A 93 -7.35 19.62 2.71
C GLY A 93 -8.15 19.46 1.43
N ARG A 94 -8.43 18.22 1.04
CA ARG A 94 -9.13 17.89 -0.21
C ARG A 94 -8.45 18.57 -1.41
N GLU A 95 -9.18 19.37 -2.21
CA GLU A 95 -8.64 20.02 -3.40
C GLU A 95 -7.43 20.90 -3.10
N ARG A 96 -7.34 21.45 -1.90
CA ARG A 96 -6.19 22.28 -1.52
C ARG A 96 -4.90 21.50 -1.49
N ARG A 97 -4.98 20.19 -1.36
CA ARG A 97 -3.84 19.28 -1.25
C ARG A 97 -3.78 18.26 -2.38
N LYS A 98 -4.57 18.46 -3.43
CA LYS A 98 -4.68 17.47 -4.51
C LYS A 98 -3.35 17.15 -5.19
N GLU A 99 -2.44 18.11 -5.23
CA GLU A 99 -1.14 17.96 -5.88
C GLU A 99 -0.24 16.98 -5.14
N GLU A 100 -0.52 16.70 -3.88
CA GLU A 100 0.28 15.75 -3.11
C GLU A 100 -0.07 14.30 -3.42
N LEU A 101 -1.26 14.03 -3.94
CA LEU A 101 -1.65 12.66 -4.32
C LEU A 101 -0.70 12.06 -5.36
N PRO A 102 -0.43 12.73 -6.50
CA PRO A 102 0.53 12.18 -7.46
C PRO A 102 1.93 11.98 -6.88
N LYS A 103 2.35 12.83 -5.94
CA LYS A 103 3.64 12.68 -5.29
C LYS A 103 3.72 11.41 -4.47
N LEU A 104 2.65 11.08 -3.74
CA LEU A 104 2.58 9.83 -2.99
C LEU A 104 2.54 8.62 -3.92
N VAL A 105 1.81 8.73 -5.03
CA VAL A 105 1.79 7.69 -6.07
C VAL A 105 3.21 7.44 -6.57
N ASP A 106 3.97 8.50 -6.85
CA ASP A 106 5.34 8.37 -7.33
C ASP A 106 6.25 7.70 -6.29
N ILE A 107 6.13 8.06 -5.02
CA ILE A 107 6.90 7.43 -3.95
C ILE A 107 6.60 5.94 -3.89
N LEU A 108 5.33 5.56 -3.89
CA LEU A 108 4.93 4.15 -3.82
C LEU A 108 5.36 3.39 -5.07
N THR A 109 5.26 4.03 -6.23
CA THR A 109 5.71 3.43 -7.50
C THR A 109 7.21 3.17 -7.47
N ASP A 110 7.99 4.13 -7.01
CA ASP A 110 9.45 3.98 -6.90
C ASP A 110 9.81 2.86 -5.93
N LEU A 111 9.14 2.77 -4.80
CA LEU A 111 9.35 1.68 -3.85
C LEU A 111 9.00 0.33 -4.47
N ARG A 112 7.87 0.27 -5.16
CA ARG A 112 7.45 -0.96 -5.84
C ARG A 112 8.48 -1.41 -6.86
N GLU A 113 8.97 -0.48 -7.68
CA GLU A 113 9.98 -0.79 -8.69
C GLU A 113 11.29 -1.26 -8.05
N GLY A 114 11.71 -0.61 -6.96
CA GLY A 114 12.88 -1.02 -6.22
C GLY A 114 12.74 -2.42 -5.66
N PHE A 115 11.60 -2.75 -5.09
CA PHE A 115 11.33 -4.09 -4.57
C PHE A 115 11.23 -5.13 -5.68
N TYR A 116 10.65 -4.76 -6.82
CA TYR A 116 10.59 -5.67 -7.96
C TYR A 116 11.99 -6.05 -8.44
N GLY A 117 12.90 -5.07 -8.54
CA GLY A 117 14.26 -5.31 -8.98
C GLY A 117 15.09 -6.11 -7.98
N ALA A 118 14.75 -6.07 -6.69
CA ALA A 118 15.47 -6.76 -5.62
C ALA A 118 14.65 -7.89 -5.00
N SER A 119 13.76 -8.50 -5.75
CA SER A 119 12.69 -9.36 -5.25
C SER A 119 13.14 -10.51 -4.35
N LYS A 120 14.32 -11.07 -4.58
CA LYS A 120 14.82 -12.18 -3.76
C LYS A 120 15.34 -11.72 -2.39
N LYS A 121 15.79 -10.48 -2.28
CA LYS A 121 16.32 -9.92 -1.03
C LYS A 121 15.26 -9.21 -0.20
N VAL A 122 14.15 -8.85 -0.81
CA VAL A 122 13.09 -8.04 -0.20
C VAL A 122 12.19 -8.88 0.70
N VAL A 123 12.16 -10.19 0.50
CA VAL A 123 11.33 -11.09 1.30
C VAL A 123 11.58 -10.91 2.79
N ASP A 124 12.81 -10.52 3.15
CA ASP A 124 13.21 -10.41 4.56
C ASP A 124 12.81 -9.08 5.19
N THR A 125 12.33 -8.09 4.42
CA THR A 125 11.98 -6.78 4.98
C THR A 125 10.59 -6.75 5.61
N HIS A 126 9.66 -7.56 5.10
CA HIS A 126 8.29 -7.59 5.59
C HIS A 126 7.87 -9.04 5.84
N LEU A 127 7.37 -9.31 7.05
CA LEU A 127 6.88 -10.62 7.45
C LEU A 127 5.35 -10.58 7.50
N PRO A 128 4.64 -11.35 6.65
CA PRO A 128 3.18 -11.39 6.68
C PRO A 128 2.69 -11.96 8.02
N LYS A 129 1.72 -11.28 8.63
CA LYS A 129 1.14 -11.73 9.90
C LYS A 129 0.45 -13.08 9.79
N GLU A 130 -0.05 -13.40 8.62
CA GLU A 130 -0.75 -14.66 8.35
C GLU A 130 0.13 -15.87 8.62
N VAL A 131 1.43 -15.74 8.42
CA VAL A 131 2.40 -16.81 8.66
C VAL A 131 2.46 -17.18 10.14
N LYS A 132 2.21 -16.22 11.03
CA LYS A 132 2.24 -16.45 12.48
C LYS A 132 1.00 -17.12 13.00
N VAL A 133 -0.11 -17.05 12.27
CA VAL A 133 -1.40 -17.60 12.68
C VAL A 133 -1.53 -19.06 12.30
N VAL A 134 -0.84 -19.49 11.27
CA VAL A 134 -0.93 -20.85 10.72
C VAL A 134 0.04 -21.81 11.38
N GLY A 135 0.98 -21.29 12.11
CA GLY A 135 1.99 -22.10 12.81
C GLY A 135 1.49 -22.94 13.97
#